data_d560b7abed94b4cdd24933fbfa324d51
#
_entry.id   d560b7abed94b4cdd24933fbfa324d51
#
_cell.length_a   1.000
_cell.length_b   1.000
_cell.length_c   1.000
_cell.angle_alpha   90.00
_cell.angle_beta   90.00
_cell.angle_gamma   90.00
#
_symmetry.space_group_name_H-M   'P 1'
#
loop_
_entity.id
_entity.type
_entity.pdbx_description
1 polymer ?
#
loop_
_entity_poly.entity_id
_entity_poly.type
_entity_poly.pdbx_seq_one_letter_code
_entity_poly.pdbx_strand_id
1 'polypeptide(L)'
;DYIQKHLYNKKSISTLITHEYEQLTFIDKDVDGIRNTKFTNEYYQELKRLYLKIKNNSFDLNDLSSTMRLNIAKILYNKPPNVSSQNFINEDNDIKKLESEYLDSKPEVLIVDNLLTPDALKKLQIFCRTANIFKYTHNGGYVGAYLSRGLANEFMLKLSEDLKSTFKNIFNNLKLTQAWIYKYESTKEGVNIHADPAVVNVNFWITPDEANLD
;
A
#
# COMPACT_ATOMS: atom_id res chain seq x y z
N ASP A 1 -0.31 18.49 12.26
CA ASP A 1 -0.01 17.28 11.47
C ASP A 1 -1.16 16.29 11.64
N TYR A 2 -1.71 15.77 10.52
CA TYR A 2 -2.81 14.80 10.49
C TYR A 2 -2.54 13.59 11.40
N ILE A 3 -1.31 13.08 11.35
CA ILE A 3 -0.92 11.89 12.14
C ILE A 3 -0.94 12.19 13.63
N GLN A 4 -0.48 13.36 14.08
CA GLN A 4 -0.50 13.71 15.50
C GLN A 4 -1.93 13.78 16.06
N LYS A 5 -2.90 14.33 15.29
CA LYS A 5 -4.31 14.33 15.71
C LYS A 5 -4.89 12.94 15.90
N HIS A 6 -4.44 11.96 15.09
CA HIS A 6 -4.95 10.58 15.13
C HIS A 6 -4.26 9.71 16.19
N LEU A 7 -3.08 10.12 16.70
CA LEU A 7 -2.38 9.42 17.81
C LEU A 7 -3.16 9.44 19.14
N TYR A 8 -4.16 10.30 19.27
CA TYR A 8 -5.04 10.35 20.45
C TYR A 8 -6.37 9.61 20.27
N ASN A 9 -6.58 9.01 19.10
CA ASN A 9 -7.78 8.23 18.81
C ASN A 9 -7.49 6.73 19.00
N LYS A 10 -8.16 6.10 19.95
CA LYS A 10 -7.99 4.68 20.27
C LYS A 10 -8.17 3.77 19.05
N LYS A 11 -9.18 4.03 18.21
CA LYS A 11 -9.45 3.24 16.99
C LYS A 11 -8.28 3.34 16.01
N SER A 12 -7.81 4.56 15.73
CA SER A 12 -6.69 4.80 14.81
C SER A 12 -5.40 4.14 15.28
N ILE A 13 -5.08 4.27 16.56
CA ILE A 13 -3.90 3.63 17.15
C ILE A 13 -4.01 2.10 17.09
N SER A 14 -5.18 1.53 17.40
CA SER A 14 -5.40 0.10 17.31
C SER A 14 -5.16 -0.41 15.89
N THR A 15 -5.66 0.30 14.88
CA THR A 15 -5.43 -0.04 13.46
C THR A 15 -3.94 0.03 13.10
N LEU A 16 -3.22 1.07 13.54
CA LEU A 16 -1.77 1.18 13.29
C LEU A 16 -0.97 0.06 13.97
N ILE A 17 -1.27 -0.25 15.23
CA ILE A 17 -0.59 -1.32 15.98
C ILE A 17 -0.82 -2.67 15.32
N THR A 18 -2.06 -2.96 14.95
CA THR A 18 -2.42 -4.21 14.26
C THR A 18 -1.64 -4.35 12.96
N HIS A 19 -1.71 -3.33 12.11
CA HIS A 19 -1.00 -3.32 10.83
C HIS A 19 0.53 -3.44 11.00
N GLU A 20 1.12 -2.67 11.90
CA GLU A 20 2.57 -2.68 12.16
C GLU A 20 3.04 -4.06 12.67
N TYR A 21 2.28 -4.67 13.58
CA TYR A 21 2.59 -6.00 14.10
C TYR A 21 2.52 -7.06 12.99
N GLU A 22 1.50 -7.03 12.14
CA GLU A 22 1.34 -7.96 11.02
C GLU A 22 2.50 -7.82 10.02
N GLN A 23 2.89 -6.59 9.67
CA GLN A 23 4.03 -6.35 8.78
C GLN A 23 5.35 -6.85 9.36
N LEU A 24 5.64 -6.54 10.63
CA LEU A 24 6.87 -7.01 11.28
C LEU A 24 6.90 -8.55 11.39
N THR A 25 5.76 -9.17 11.70
CA THR A 25 5.65 -10.64 11.72
C THR A 25 5.89 -11.25 10.34
N PHE A 26 5.49 -10.56 9.28
CA PHE A 26 5.77 -10.98 7.91
C PHE A 26 7.27 -10.86 7.57
N ILE A 27 7.90 -9.74 7.93
CA ILE A 27 9.32 -9.48 7.70
C ILE A 27 10.20 -10.47 8.48
N ASP A 28 9.80 -10.82 9.72
CA ASP A 28 10.55 -11.75 10.58
C ASP A 28 10.64 -13.18 9.99
N LYS A 29 9.74 -13.54 9.09
CA LYS A 29 9.79 -14.80 8.34
C LYS A 29 10.86 -14.84 7.25
N ASP A 30 11.70 -13.82 7.15
CA ASP A 30 12.82 -13.70 6.20
C ASP A 30 12.38 -13.88 4.74
N VAL A 31 11.36 -13.18 4.34
CA VAL A 31 10.86 -13.20 2.97
C VAL A 31 11.88 -12.56 2.04
N ASP A 32 12.42 -13.32 1.10
CA ASP A 32 13.39 -12.88 0.09
C ASP A 32 14.65 -12.17 0.67
N GLY A 33 15.16 -12.61 1.82
CA GLY A 33 16.37 -12.06 2.47
C GLY A 33 16.16 -10.66 3.07
N ILE A 34 14.92 -10.20 3.24
CA ILE A 34 14.60 -8.91 3.84
C ILE A 34 14.46 -9.07 5.35
N ARG A 35 15.56 -9.30 6.04
CA ARG A 35 15.57 -9.12 7.50
C ARG A 35 15.66 -7.64 7.84
N ASN A 36 14.71 -7.16 8.60
CA ASN A 36 14.72 -5.79 9.07
C ASN A 36 15.42 -5.67 10.43
N THR A 37 16.71 -5.31 10.39
CA THR A 37 17.53 -5.11 11.59
C THR A 37 17.26 -3.80 12.34
N LYS A 38 16.38 -2.93 11.79
CA LYS A 38 16.09 -1.60 12.41
C LYS A 38 15.08 -1.65 13.54
N PHE A 39 14.32 -2.73 13.65
CA PHE A 39 13.38 -2.91 14.75
C PHE A 39 14.08 -3.67 15.88
N THR A 40 14.10 -3.08 17.07
CA THR A 40 14.60 -3.76 18.26
C THR A 40 13.62 -4.84 18.67
N ASN A 41 14.13 -5.91 19.29
CA ASN A 41 13.28 -6.95 19.87
C ASN A 41 12.26 -6.35 20.87
N GLU A 42 12.65 -5.33 21.63
CA GLU A 42 11.76 -4.64 22.57
C GLU A 42 10.56 -3.99 21.87
N TYR A 43 10.79 -3.32 20.74
CA TYR A 43 9.71 -2.70 19.95
C TYR A 43 8.73 -3.76 19.45
N TYR A 44 9.23 -4.87 18.93
CA TYR A 44 8.40 -5.98 18.46
C TYR A 44 7.60 -6.63 19.59
N GLN A 45 8.21 -6.88 20.76
CA GLN A 45 7.52 -7.45 21.91
C GLN A 45 6.45 -6.51 22.46
N GLU A 46 6.69 -5.21 22.45
CA GLU A 46 5.67 -4.24 22.84
C GLU A 46 4.51 -4.22 21.84
N LEU A 47 4.77 -4.20 20.54
CA LEU A 47 3.73 -4.31 19.52
C LEU A 47 2.89 -5.59 19.69
N LYS A 48 3.55 -6.73 19.92
CA LYS A 48 2.88 -8.01 20.16
C LYS A 48 1.95 -7.94 21.37
N ARG A 49 2.44 -7.38 22.49
CA ARG A 49 1.64 -7.20 23.70
C ARG A 49 0.42 -6.32 23.45
N LEU A 50 0.58 -5.20 22.76
CA LEU A 50 -0.49 -4.28 22.43
C LEU A 50 -1.50 -4.91 21.46
N TYR A 51 -1.01 -5.62 20.43
CA TYR A 51 -1.84 -6.36 19.49
C TYR A 51 -2.74 -7.39 20.19
N LEU A 52 -2.19 -8.17 21.13
CA LEU A 52 -2.98 -9.12 21.91
C LEU A 52 -4.04 -8.45 22.77
N LYS A 53 -3.74 -7.29 23.37
CA LYS A 53 -4.73 -6.49 24.09
C LYS A 53 -5.86 -5.99 23.18
N ILE A 54 -5.53 -5.59 21.95
CA ILE A 54 -6.53 -5.17 20.94
C ILE A 54 -7.43 -6.35 20.59
N LYS A 55 -6.87 -7.52 20.30
CA LYS A 55 -7.64 -8.73 19.98
C LYS A 55 -8.57 -9.16 21.12
N ASN A 56 -8.15 -8.96 22.35
CA ASN A 56 -8.94 -9.30 23.56
C ASN A 56 -9.84 -8.15 24.03
N ASN A 57 -10.01 -7.08 23.24
CA ASN A 57 -10.80 -5.88 23.58
C ASN A 57 -10.39 -5.21 24.91
N SER A 58 -9.15 -5.39 25.37
CA SER A 58 -8.62 -4.87 26.63
C SER A 58 -7.60 -3.75 26.47
N PHE A 59 -7.37 -3.28 25.22
CA PHE A 59 -6.44 -2.20 24.92
C PHE A 59 -6.97 -0.83 25.38
N ASP A 60 -6.09 -0.06 25.99
CA ASP A 60 -6.30 1.35 26.33
C ASP A 60 -5.10 2.22 25.89
N LEU A 61 -5.33 3.51 25.65
CA LEU A 61 -4.23 4.44 25.25
C LEU A 61 -3.14 4.58 26.32
N ASN A 62 -3.46 4.33 27.59
CA ASN A 62 -2.49 4.32 28.68
C ASN A 62 -1.53 3.10 28.65
N ASP A 63 -1.86 2.09 27.85
CA ASP A 63 -0.98 0.94 27.63
C ASP A 63 0.27 1.27 26.79
N LEU A 64 0.24 2.38 26.05
CA LEU A 64 1.34 2.80 25.19
C LEU A 64 2.49 3.37 26.01
N SER A 65 3.68 2.81 25.86
CA SER A 65 4.92 3.43 26.37
C SER A 65 5.22 4.75 25.66
N SER A 66 6.07 5.57 26.26
CA SER A 66 6.57 6.79 25.61
C SER A 66 7.29 6.49 24.31
N THR A 67 8.07 5.42 24.27
CA THR A 67 8.78 4.96 23.08
C THR A 67 7.81 4.57 21.96
N MET A 68 6.74 3.82 22.28
CA MET A 68 5.72 3.45 21.31
C MET A 68 5.01 4.68 20.75
N ARG A 69 4.58 5.61 21.60
CA ARG A 69 3.97 6.88 21.19
C ARG A 69 4.84 7.68 20.21
N LEU A 70 6.16 7.69 20.42
CA LEU A 70 7.11 8.42 19.59
C LEU A 70 7.34 7.75 18.22
N ASN A 71 7.21 6.43 18.12
CA ASN A 71 7.67 5.67 16.96
C ASN A 71 6.55 5.11 16.08
N ILE A 72 5.37 4.82 16.64
CA ILE A 72 4.27 4.18 15.88
C ILE A 72 3.85 4.95 14.62
N ALA A 73 3.97 6.27 14.62
CA ALA A 73 3.64 7.13 13.49
C ALA A 73 4.83 7.43 12.57
N LYS A 74 6.04 6.98 12.89
CA LYS A 74 7.24 7.23 12.08
C LYS A 74 7.40 6.15 11.01
N ILE A 75 7.94 6.55 9.87
CA ILE A 75 8.46 5.62 8.87
C ILE A 75 9.86 5.19 9.35
N LEU A 76 9.94 4.01 9.93
CA LEU A 76 11.18 3.46 10.47
C LEU A 76 11.93 2.64 9.40
N TYR A 77 11.21 2.09 8.42
CA TYR A 77 11.76 1.30 7.35
C TYR A 77 10.99 1.52 6.05
N ASN A 78 11.72 1.85 4.99
CA ASN A 78 11.19 1.97 3.65
C ASN A 78 12.30 1.60 2.65
N LYS A 79 12.28 0.35 2.16
CA LYS A 79 13.21 -0.13 1.14
C LYS A 79 12.41 -0.42 -0.12
N PRO A 80 12.40 0.50 -1.10
CA PRO A 80 11.74 0.24 -2.37
C PRO A 80 12.39 -0.93 -3.11
N PRO A 81 11.65 -1.61 -3.98
CA PRO A 81 12.20 -2.66 -4.82
C PRO A 81 13.27 -2.11 -5.78
N ASN A 82 14.23 -2.97 -6.12
CA ASN A 82 15.18 -2.63 -7.16
C ASN A 82 14.48 -2.50 -8.51
N VAL A 83 14.81 -1.43 -9.23
CA VAL A 83 14.29 -1.17 -10.57
C VAL A 83 15.20 -1.84 -11.60
N SER A 84 14.60 -2.58 -12.53
CA SER A 84 15.27 -3.13 -13.71
C SER A 84 14.97 -2.25 -14.93
N SER A 85 15.73 -2.45 -16.02
CA SER A 85 15.45 -1.79 -17.30
C SER A 85 14.25 -2.37 -18.05
N GLN A 86 13.73 -3.52 -17.61
CA GLN A 86 12.56 -4.16 -18.22
C GLN A 86 11.29 -3.36 -17.97
N ASN A 87 10.39 -3.36 -18.96
CA ASN A 87 9.06 -2.77 -18.81
C ASN A 87 8.28 -3.52 -17.73
N PHE A 88 7.56 -2.78 -16.88
CA PHE A 88 6.67 -3.38 -15.87
C PHE A 88 5.33 -3.80 -16.44
N ILE A 89 4.95 -3.28 -17.62
CA ILE A 89 3.73 -3.67 -18.31
C ILE A 89 3.99 -4.94 -19.10
N ASN A 90 3.10 -5.90 -18.96
CA ASN A 90 3.21 -7.20 -19.64
C ASN A 90 3.03 -7.03 -21.16
N GLU A 91 4.02 -7.47 -21.93
CA GLU A 91 4.07 -7.36 -23.38
C GLU A 91 3.05 -8.27 -24.09
N ASP A 92 2.48 -9.26 -23.40
CA ASP A 92 1.41 -10.12 -23.93
C ASP A 92 0.09 -9.37 -24.17
N ASN A 93 -0.05 -8.15 -23.61
CA ASN A 93 -1.24 -7.33 -23.80
C ASN A 93 -1.23 -6.67 -25.19
N ASP A 94 -2.35 -6.83 -25.92
CA ASP A 94 -2.58 -6.06 -27.16
C ASP A 94 -2.95 -4.60 -26.85
N ILE A 95 -1.91 -3.79 -26.67
CA ILE A 95 -2.06 -2.38 -26.23
C ILE A 95 -2.92 -1.57 -27.19
N LYS A 96 -2.82 -1.79 -28.50
CA LYS A 96 -3.63 -1.04 -29.49
C LYS A 96 -5.12 -1.35 -29.32
N LYS A 97 -5.45 -2.61 -29.12
CA LYS A 97 -6.82 -3.05 -28.87
C LYS A 97 -7.35 -2.45 -27.56
N LEU A 98 -6.57 -2.53 -26.47
CA LEU A 98 -6.95 -2.00 -25.17
C LEU A 98 -7.16 -0.47 -25.20
N GLU A 99 -6.29 0.28 -25.88
CA GLU A 99 -6.47 1.72 -26.04
C GLU A 99 -7.75 2.05 -26.84
N SER A 100 -8.04 1.32 -27.92
CA SER A 100 -9.26 1.51 -28.70
C SER A 100 -10.50 1.20 -27.87
N GLU A 101 -10.50 0.08 -27.15
CA GLU A 101 -11.61 -0.30 -26.26
C GLU A 101 -11.88 0.77 -25.19
N TYR A 102 -10.84 1.34 -24.59
CA TYR A 102 -10.98 2.42 -23.61
C TYR A 102 -11.58 3.68 -24.24
N LEU A 103 -11.02 4.15 -25.36
CA LEU A 103 -11.43 5.40 -26.00
C LEU A 103 -12.84 5.33 -26.64
N ASP A 104 -13.26 4.15 -27.07
CA ASP A 104 -14.55 3.91 -27.68
C ASP A 104 -15.66 3.60 -26.67
N SER A 105 -15.32 3.23 -25.43
CA SER A 105 -16.29 2.92 -24.37
C SER A 105 -16.92 4.18 -23.76
N LYS A 106 -18.17 4.05 -23.30
CA LYS A 106 -18.89 5.12 -22.56
C LYS A 106 -19.63 4.51 -21.37
N PRO A 107 -19.25 4.82 -20.12
CA PRO A 107 -18.07 5.64 -19.74
C PRO A 107 -16.75 4.97 -20.15
N GLU A 108 -15.68 5.76 -20.20
CA GLU A 108 -14.32 5.30 -20.48
C GLU A 108 -13.82 4.43 -19.31
N VAL A 109 -14.06 3.12 -19.38
CA VAL A 109 -13.64 2.13 -18.38
C VAL A 109 -13.04 0.92 -19.10
N LEU A 110 -11.90 0.48 -18.62
CA LEU A 110 -11.20 -0.70 -19.12
C LEU A 110 -10.75 -1.56 -17.93
N ILE A 111 -10.98 -2.86 -18.02
CA ILE A 111 -10.45 -3.86 -17.07
C ILE A 111 -9.42 -4.69 -17.80
N VAL A 112 -8.22 -4.78 -17.25
CA VAL A 112 -7.11 -5.51 -17.86
C VAL A 112 -6.55 -6.51 -16.85
N ASP A 113 -6.70 -7.78 -17.15
CA ASP A 113 -6.05 -8.84 -16.38
C ASP A 113 -4.56 -8.94 -16.77
N ASN A 114 -3.74 -9.28 -15.79
CA ASN A 114 -2.30 -9.46 -16.02
C ASN A 114 -1.59 -8.24 -16.64
N LEU A 115 -2.02 -7.03 -16.27
CA LEU A 115 -1.42 -5.80 -16.79
C LEU A 115 0.07 -5.69 -16.46
N LEU A 116 0.45 -6.04 -15.22
CA LEU A 116 1.85 -6.05 -14.79
C LEU A 116 2.53 -7.37 -15.13
N THR A 117 3.84 -7.30 -15.42
CA THR A 117 4.64 -8.51 -15.46
C THR A 117 4.62 -9.22 -14.10
N PRO A 118 4.75 -10.57 -14.05
CA PRO A 118 4.78 -11.30 -12.78
C PRO A 118 5.86 -10.80 -11.82
N ASP A 119 7.04 -10.41 -12.32
CA ASP A 119 8.13 -9.86 -11.52
C ASP A 119 7.77 -8.50 -10.91
N ALA A 120 7.21 -7.59 -11.70
CA ALA A 120 6.78 -6.27 -11.22
C ALA A 120 5.67 -6.41 -10.16
N LEU A 121 4.68 -7.27 -10.40
CA LEU A 121 3.62 -7.55 -9.44
C LEU A 121 4.18 -8.12 -8.13
N LYS A 122 5.04 -9.12 -8.20
CA LYS A 122 5.67 -9.73 -7.01
C LYS A 122 6.47 -8.70 -6.22
N LYS A 123 7.28 -7.87 -6.89
CA LYS A 123 8.05 -6.79 -6.25
C LYS A 123 7.14 -5.78 -5.55
N LEU A 124 6.04 -5.38 -6.19
CA LEU A 124 5.07 -4.46 -5.60
C LEU A 124 4.39 -5.08 -4.38
N GLN A 125 3.96 -6.34 -4.46
CA GLN A 125 3.37 -7.07 -3.34
C GLN A 125 4.33 -7.17 -2.15
N ILE A 126 5.60 -7.54 -2.37
CA ILE A 126 6.62 -7.61 -1.32
C ILE A 126 6.83 -6.22 -0.71
N PHE A 127 6.97 -5.18 -1.52
CA PHE A 127 7.10 -3.80 -1.03
C PHE A 127 5.94 -3.40 -0.13
N CYS A 128 4.71 -3.64 -0.55
CA CYS A 128 3.52 -3.33 0.25
C CYS A 128 3.46 -4.09 1.58
N ARG A 129 4.04 -5.29 1.64
CA ARG A 129 4.06 -6.14 2.86
C ARG A 129 5.26 -5.87 3.75
N THR A 130 6.29 -5.19 3.27
CA THR A 130 7.53 -4.96 4.02
C THR A 130 7.80 -3.49 4.35
N ALA A 131 7.27 -2.53 3.58
CA ALA A 131 7.48 -1.11 3.82
C ALA A 131 6.61 -0.59 4.97
N ASN A 132 7.24 0.13 5.91
CA ASN A 132 6.57 0.72 7.07
C ASN A 132 6.01 2.13 6.75
N ILE A 133 5.36 2.30 5.60
CA ILE A 133 4.87 3.59 5.09
C ILE A 133 3.37 3.84 5.31
N PHE A 134 2.62 2.82 5.71
CA PHE A 134 1.17 2.88 5.91
C PHE A 134 0.84 3.53 7.26
N LYS A 135 0.88 4.86 7.31
CA LYS A 135 0.72 5.63 8.56
C LYS A 135 -0.57 6.44 8.64
N TYR A 136 -1.35 6.47 7.56
CA TYR A 136 -2.65 7.14 7.56
C TYR A 136 -3.77 6.14 7.84
N THR A 137 -4.49 6.36 8.91
CA THR A 137 -5.65 5.54 9.28
C THR A 137 -6.94 6.19 8.80
N HIS A 138 -7.86 5.37 8.36
CA HIS A 138 -9.16 5.80 7.87
C HIS A 138 -10.30 5.16 8.67
N ASN A 139 -11.43 5.87 8.76
CA ASN A 139 -12.58 5.43 9.57
C ASN A 139 -13.17 4.10 9.07
N GLY A 140 -13.04 3.80 7.78
CA GLY A 140 -13.46 2.54 7.17
C GLY A 140 -12.61 1.32 7.53
N GLY A 141 -11.62 1.45 8.44
CA GLY A 141 -10.79 0.33 8.92
C GLY A 141 -9.70 -0.07 7.92
N TYR A 142 -9.06 0.89 7.28
CA TYR A 142 -7.91 0.68 6.41
C TYR A 142 -6.80 1.69 6.69
N VAL A 143 -5.61 1.37 6.22
CA VAL A 143 -4.42 2.23 6.32
C VAL A 143 -3.95 2.61 4.92
N GLY A 144 -3.45 3.85 4.80
CA GLY A 144 -2.97 4.41 3.53
C GLY A 144 -1.49 4.78 3.55
N ALA A 145 -0.86 4.66 2.38
CA ALA A 145 0.45 5.20 2.05
C ALA A 145 0.31 6.15 0.85
N TYR A 146 1.03 7.27 0.87
CA TYR A 146 0.88 8.35 -0.11
C TYR A 146 2.23 8.79 -0.68
N LEU A 147 2.23 9.38 -1.89
CA LEU A 147 3.46 9.91 -2.51
C LEU A 147 4.23 10.84 -1.57
N SER A 148 3.55 11.73 -0.87
CA SER A 148 4.15 12.70 0.03
C SER A 148 4.83 12.08 1.27
N ARG A 149 4.61 10.78 1.54
CA ARG A 149 5.14 10.08 2.71
C ARG A 149 5.57 8.66 2.40
N GLY A 150 6.70 8.53 1.71
CA GLY A 150 7.41 7.27 1.54
C GLY A 150 7.02 6.44 0.33
N LEU A 151 5.91 6.74 -0.36
CA LEU A 151 5.53 6.04 -1.57
C LEU A 151 6.25 6.57 -2.82
N ALA A 152 6.71 7.84 -2.82
CA ALA A 152 7.50 8.39 -3.91
C ALA A 152 8.90 7.72 -3.91
N ASN A 153 9.12 6.82 -4.83
CA ASN A 153 10.38 6.09 -5.02
C ASN A 153 10.57 5.72 -6.49
N GLU A 154 11.77 5.22 -6.83
CA GLU A 154 12.12 4.88 -8.22
C GLU A 154 11.21 3.83 -8.84
N PHE A 155 10.73 2.86 -8.07
CA PHE A 155 9.81 1.83 -8.56
C PHE A 155 8.47 2.43 -8.98
N MET A 156 7.90 3.32 -8.17
CA MET A 156 6.63 3.98 -8.49
C MET A 156 6.78 4.96 -9.66
N LEU A 157 7.92 5.65 -9.74
CA LEU A 157 8.22 6.52 -10.89
C LEU A 157 8.28 5.71 -12.18
N LYS A 158 9.06 4.62 -12.17
CA LYS A 158 9.16 3.73 -13.34
C LYS A 158 7.81 3.13 -13.74
N LEU A 159 7.01 2.67 -12.79
CA LEU A 159 5.66 2.16 -13.08
C LEU A 159 4.80 3.22 -13.81
N SER A 160 4.86 4.46 -13.34
CA SER A 160 4.16 5.58 -13.98
C SER A 160 4.68 5.88 -15.40
N GLU A 161 5.99 5.84 -15.59
CA GLU A 161 6.63 6.07 -16.90
C GLU A 161 6.33 4.93 -17.88
N ASP A 162 6.38 3.69 -17.42
CA ASP A 162 6.05 2.51 -18.24
C ASP A 162 4.57 2.53 -18.67
N LEU A 163 3.64 2.85 -17.76
CA LEU A 163 2.23 3.05 -18.11
C LEU A 163 2.07 4.12 -19.20
N LYS A 164 2.69 5.28 -18.98
CA LYS A 164 2.60 6.41 -19.90
C LYS A 164 3.22 6.09 -21.28
N SER A 165 4.35 5.40 -21.30
CA SER A 165 5.03 5.04 -22.56
C SER A 165 4.33 3.92 -23.31
N THR A 166 3.61 3.04 -22.60
CA THR A 166 2.87 1.93 -23.18
C THR A 166 1.51 2.39 -23.72
N PHE A 167 0.71 3.10 -22.92
CA PHE A 167 -0.63 3.57 -23.30
C PHE A 167 -0.61 5.05 -23.75
N LYS A 168 0.11 5.32 -24.84
CA LYS A 168 0.37 6.68 -25.32
C LYS A 168 -0.89 7.45 -25.71
N ASN A 169 -1.88 6.77 -26.26
CA ASN A 169 -3.13 7.43 -26.71
C ASN A 169 -4.04 7.79 -25.53
N ILE A 170 -3.89 7.11 -24.40
CA ILE A 170 -4.66 7.41 -23.17
C ILE A 170 -3.94 8.49 -22.34
N PHE A 171 -2.64 8.30 -22.06
CA PHE A 171 -1.92 9.17 -21.14
C PHE A 171 -1.26 10.39 -21.78
N ASN A 172 -0.92 10.34 -23.08
CA ASN A 172 -0.34 11.45 -23.87
C ASN A 172 0.45 12.47 -23.00
N ASN A 173 -0.13 13.65 -22.78
CA ASN A 173 0.46 14.75 -22.00
C ASN A 173 0.08 14.74 -20.53
N LEU A 174 -0.60 13.70 -20.04
CA LEU A 174 -0.97 13.58 -18.64
C LEU A 174 0.26 13.38 -17.77
N LYS A 175 0.18 13.87 -16.55
CA LYS A 175 1.23 13.73 -15.52
C LYS A 175 0.66 13.00 -14.32
N LEU A 176 1.48 12.16 -13.69
CA LEU A 176 1.14 11.61 -12.39
C LEU A 176 1.02 12.75 -11.38
N THR A 177 -0.15 12.94 -10.81
CA THR A 177 -0.43 13.97 -9.79
C THR A 177 -0.51 13.37 -8.40
N GLN A 178 -1.09 12.16 -8.29
CA GLN A 178 -1.28 11.47 -7.02
C GLN A 178 -1.08 9.97 -7.23
N ALA A 179 -0.57 9.31 -6.19
CA ALA A 179 -0.64 7.87 -6.03
C ALA A 179 -0.76 7.55 -4.55
N TRP A 180 -1.50 6.51 -4.25
CA TRP A 180 -1.66 5.96 -2.93
C TRP A 180 -1.82 4.45 -2.99
N ILE A 181 -1.57 3.80 -1.86
CA ILE A 181 -1.83 2.38 -1.67
C ILE A 181 -2.64 2.23 -0.39
N TYR A 182 -3.68 1.42 -0.43
CA TYR A 182 -4.49 1.08 0.73
C TYR A 182 -4.33 -0.38 1.11
N LYS A 183 -4.27 -0.63 2.42
CA LYS A 183 -4.42 -1.96 3.00
C LYS A 183 -5.69 -1.99 3.84
N TYR A 184 -6.62 -2.83 3.44
CA TYR A 184 -7.92 -2.99 4.08
C TYR A 184 -7.87 -4.10 5.13
N GLU A 185 -8.66 -3.93 6.19
CA GLU A 185 -9.00 -5.00 7.13
C GLU A 185 -10.29 -5.67 6.63
N SER A 186 -10.25 -6.99 6.36
CA SER A 186 -11.35 -7.74 5.74
C SER A 186 -12.70 -7.67 6.50
N THR A 187 -12.66 -7.33 7.79
CA THR A 187 -13.85 -7.25 8.64
C THR A 187 -14.48 -5.86 8.70
N LYS A 188 -13.98 -4.90 7.89
CA LYS A 188 -14.41 -3.49 7.94
C LYS A 188 -15.06 -3.05 6.63
N GLU A 189 -15.78 -1.92 6.70
CA GLU A 189 -16.59 -1.40 5.59
C GLU A 189 -15.77 -0.94 4.38
N GLY A 190 -14.48 -0.59 4.58
CA GLY A 190 -13.63 -0.09 3.52
C GLY A 190 -13.95 1.35 3.10
N VAL A 191 -13.86 1.61 1.81
CA VAL A 191 -14.08 2.93 1.19
C VAL A 191 -15.48 2.97 0.56
N ASN A 192 -16.21 4.08 0.78
CA ASN A 192 -17.49 4.33 0.14
C ASN A 192 -17.30 4.69 -1.35
N ILE A 193 -18.37 4.55 -2.14
CA ILE A 193 -18.40 4.98 -3.55
C ILE A 193 -18.04 6.47 -3.63
N HIS A 194 -17.05 6.78 -4.44
CA HIS A 194 -16.57 8.14 -4.67
C HIS A 194 -15.92 8.25 -6.05
N ALA A 195 -15.64 9.47 -6.48
CA ALA A 195 -14.85 9.76 -7.66
C ALA A 195 -13.59 10.54 -7.25
N ASP A 196 -12.44 10.15 -7.78
CA ASP A 196 -11.20 10.89 -7.58
C ASP A 196 -11.09 12.03 -8.61
N PRO A 197 -10.54 13.19 -8.24
CA PRO A 197 -10.38 14.33 -9.14
C PRO A 197 -9.19 14.13 -10.08
N ALA A 198 -9.33 13.26 -11.07
CA ALA A 198 -8.32 12.95 -12.07
C ALA A 198 -8.95 12.81 -13.46
N VAL A 199 -8.16 13.04 -14.51
CA VAL A 199 -8.56 12.79 -15.90
C VAL A 199 -8.62 11.28 -16.15
N VAL A 200 -7.62 10.55 -15.65
CA VAL A 200 -7.56 9.09 -15.72
C VAL A 200 -7.13 8.56 -14.35
N ASN A 201 -7.83 7.56 -13.86
CA ASN A 201 -7.46 6.77 -12.69
C ASN A 201 -7.02 5.38 -13.13
N VAL A 202 -5.95 4.86 -12.51
CA VAL A 202 -5.52 3.47 -12.68
C VAL A 202 -5.54 2.80 -11.32
N ASN A 203 -6.34 1.77 -11.18
CA ASN A 203 -6.45 0.98 -9.96
C ASN A 203 -5.81 -0.39 -10.16
N PHE A 204 -4.87 -0.76 -9.29
CA PHE A 204 -4.24 -2.07 -9.26
C PHE A 204 -4.77 -2.87 -8.07
N TRP A 205 -5.47 -3.96 -8.33
CA TRP A 205 -5.82 -4.96 -7.32
C TRP A 205 -4.67 -5.97 -7.24
N ILE A 206 -3.78 -5.75 -6.27
CA ILE A 206 -2.53 -6.52 -6.13
C ILE A 206 -2.61 -7.58 -5.03
N THR A 207 -3.77 -7.77 -4.41
CA THR A 207 -3.97 -8.81 -3.40
C THR A 207 -3.79 -10.19 -4.07
N PRO A 208 -2.96 -11.09 -3.52
CA PRO A 208 -2.84 -12.45 -4.05
C PRO A 208 -4.16 -13.21 -3.95
N ASP A 209 -4.41 -14.13 -4.90
CA ASP A 209 -5.66 -14.91 -4.97
C ASP A 209 -5.90 -15.75 -3.71
N GLU A 210 -4.83 -16.22 -3.05
CA GLU A 210 -4.92 -16.97 -1.78
C GLU A 210 -5.47 -16.13 -0.61
N ALA A 211 -5.52 -14.82 -0.76
CA ALA A 211 -6.11 -13.93 0.24
C ALA A 211 -7.58 -13.62 -0.04
N ASN A 212 -8.11 -14.09 -1.16
CA ASN A 212 -9.55 -14.10 -1.41
C ASN A 212 -10.21 -15.21 -0.60
N LEU A 213 -11.21 -14.86 0.21
CA LEU A 213 -11.87 -15.78 1.13
C LEU A 213 -13.27 -16.19 0.65
N ASP A 214 -13.66 -15.77 -0.55
CA ASP A 214 -14.97 -16.09 -1.16
C ASP A 214 -14.92 -17.38 -1.99
#